data_409d8df39b61025087d2e907eb1130ad
#
_entry.id   409d8df39b61025087d2e907eb1130ad
#
_cell.length_a   1.000
_cell.length_b   1.000
_cell.length_c   1.000
_cell.angle_alpha   90.00
_cell.angle_beta   90.00
_cell.angle_gamma   90.00
#
_symmetry.space_group_name_H-M   'P 1'
#
loop_
_entity.id
_entity.type
_entity.pdbx_description
1 polymer ?
#
loop_
_entity_poly.entity_id
_entity_poly.type
_entity_poly.pdbx_seq_one_letter_code
_entity_poly.pdbx_strand_id
1 'polypeptide(L)'
;MKCKDGVVVAVEKVEMIRKYILNLLIFSLSILQPQISKMLVQGSNRRIFGVDAYAGLAVTGLPADGRQIVNRARDESQNYRETYGSRIVPSVLANRLALYVHYFTIYGSLRPFGSSCILAAYDEDTQAHELYMIEPSGQCFRYFGCTAGKGAQAAKTEVEKIFSKASNITCREAVFELAKM
;
A
#
# COMPACT_ATOMS: atom_id res chain seq x y z
N MET A 1 0.36 -1.86 -8.23
CA MET A 1 0.00 -2.57 -9.48
C MET A 1 0.13 -4.07 -9.24
N LYS A 2 -0.93 -4.82 -9.54
CA LYS A 2 -0.94 -6.29 -9.48
C LYS A 2 -0.29 -6.84 -10.76
N CYS A 3 0.64 -7.78 -10.60
CA CYS A 3 1.35 -8.45 -11.68
C CYS A 3 1.03 -9.95 -11.65
N LYS A 4 1.54 -10.71 -12.63
CA LYS A 4 1.35 -12.15 -12.72
C LYS A 4 1.94 -12.89 -11.50
N ASP A 5 3.10 -12.45 -11.05
CA ASP A 5 3.95 -13.07 -10.03
C ASP A 5 4.04 -12.26 -8.73
N GLY A 6 3.19 -11.25 -8.54
CA GLY A 6 3.21 -10.44 -7.33
C GLY A 6 2.49 -9.11 -7.43
N VAL A 7 2.76 -8.25 -6.46
CA VAL A 7 2.31 -6.86 -6.45
C VAL A 7 3.51 -5.92 -6.38
N VAL A 8 3.54 -4.94 -7.28
CA VAL A 8 4.55 -3.88 -7.27
C VAL A 8 3.92 -2.62 -6.70
N VAL A 9 4.52 -2.09 -5.65
CA VAL A 9 4.15 -0.82 -5.04
C VAL A 9 5.31 0.14 -5.21
N ALA A 10 5.08 1.22 -5.96
CA ALA A 10 6.04 2.29 -6.16
C ALA A 10 5.60 3.52 -5.36
N VAL A 11 6.55 4.14 -4.69
CA VAL A 11 6.34 5.39 -3.93
C VAL A 11 7.42 6.36 -4.33
N GLU A 12 7.02 7.58 -4.69
CA GLU A 12 7.96 8.66 -4.93
C GLU A 12 8.71 8.99 -3.64
N LYS A 13 9.96 8.51 -3.55
CA LYS A 13 10.86 8.73 -2.42
C LYS A 13 12.32 8.44 -2.76
N VAL A 14 13.22 9.02 -1.99
CA VAL A 14 14.68 9.10 -2.18
C VAL A 14 15.44 7.77 -2.00
N GLU A 15 14.83 6.66 -1.65
CA GLU A 15 15.57 5.42 -1.37
C GLU A 15 14.93 4.16 -1.95
N MET A 16 15.80 3.34 -2.52
CA MET A 16 15.47 2.00 -2.95
C MET A 16 15.59 1.05 -1.75
N ILE A 17 14.48 0.59 -1.18
CA ILE A 17 14.48 -0.48 -0.18
C ILE A 17 13.87 -1.73 -0.81
N ARG A 18 14.73 -2.71 -1.09
CA ARG A 18 14.31 -4.07 -1.42
C ARG A 18 13.84 -4.74 -0.13
N LYS A 19 12.55 -4.95 0.04
CA LYS A 19 12.02 -5.80 1.10
C LYS A 19 11.37 -7.01 0.45
N TYR A 20 12.01 -8.17 0.57
CA TYR A 20 11.38 -9.45 0.27
C TYR A 20 10.47 -9.81 1.45
N ILE A 21 9.16 -9.77 1.23
CA ILE A 21 8.22 -10.53 2.03
C ILE A 21 7.99 -11.81 1.24
N LEU A 22 8.06 -12.97 1.89
CA LEU A 22 7.87 -14.28 1.23
C LEU A 22 6.62 -14.21 0.34
N ASN A 23 6.81 -14.46 -0.97
CA ASN A 23 5.78 -14.40 -2.02
C ASN A 23 5.13 -13.04 -2.32
N LEU A 24 5.55 -11.94 -1.70
CA LEU A 24 5.09 -10.59 -2.03
C LEU A 24 6.30 -9.73 -2.42
N LEU A 25 6.51 -9.49 -3.70
CA LEU A 25 7.54 -8.59 -4.20
C LEU A 25 7.01 -7.14 -4.07
N ILE A 26 7.25 -6.52 -2.92
CA ILE A 26 7.00 -5.09 -2.76
C ILE A 26 8.29 -4.36 -3.16
N PHE A 27 8.32 -3.87 -4.39
CA PHE A 27 9.36 -2.94 -4.82
C PHE A 27 8.97 -1.54 -4.39
N SER A 28 9.73 -0.96 -3.47
CA SER A 28 9.71 0.47 -3.24
C SER A 28 10.67 1.12 -4.22
N LEU A 29 10.15 1.66 -5.29
CA LEU A 29 10.92 2.50 -6.20
C LEU A 29 10.91 3.92 -5.65
N SER A 30 12.05 4.34 -5.14
CA SER A 30 12.27 5.71 -4.69
C SER A 30 12.92 6.49 -5.82
N ILE A 31 12.17 7.33 -6.50
CA ILE A 31 12.72 8.30 -7.44
C ILE A 31 13.33 9.43 -6.63
N LEU A 32 14.52 9.87 -7.02
CA LEU A 32 15.32 10.92 -6.39
C LEU A 32 14.49 12.20 -6.22
N GLN A 33 13.94 12.42 -5.03
CA GLN A 33 13.63 13.78 -4.62
C GLN A 33 14.90 14.36 -3.96
N PRO A 34 15.27 15.61 -4.28
CA PRO A 34 16.36 16.26 -3.57
C PRO A 34 16.03 16.21 -2.07
N GLN A 35 17.01 15.77 -1.29
CA GLN A 35 16.86 15.73 0.17
C GLN A 35 16.39 17.11 0.64
N ILE A 36 15.24 17.17 1.27
CA ILE A 36 14.67 18.39 1.84
C ILE A 36 15.67 19.02 2.83
N SER A 37 16.51 18.22 3.44
CA SER A 37 17.62 18.65 4.29
C SER A 37 18.71 17.59 4.34
N LYS A 38 19.97 18.04 4.27
CA LYS A 38 21.15 17.19 4.50
C LYS A 38 21.22 16.63 5.94
N MET A 39 20.42 17.19 6.86
CA MET A 39 20.33 16.76 8.25
C MET A 39 19.33 15.60 8.45
N LEU A 40 18.54 15.27 7.43
CA LEU A 40 17.58 14.18 7.53
C LEU A 40 18.30 12.83 7.46
N VAL A 41 18.07 11.99 8.46
CA VAL A 41 18.60 10.61 8.47
C VAL A 41 17.91 9.80 7.40
N GLN A 42 18.68 9.12 6.56
CA GLN A 42 18.17 8.24 5.53
C GLN A 42 17.23 7.17 6.12
N GLY A 43 16.10 6.91 5.46
CA GLY A 43 15.11 5.92 5.92
C GLY A 43 14.19 6.37 7.07
N SER A 44 14.37 7.56 7.63
CA SER A 44 13.49 8.09 8.70
C SER A 44 12.07 8.41 8.18
N ASN A 45 11.93 8.77 6.91
CA ASN A 45 10.65 9.09 6.28
C ASN A 45 10.14 7.89 5.45
N ARG A 46 9.78 6.79 6.07
CA ARG A 46 9.22 5.61 5.38
C ARG A 46 7.76 5.84 5.03
N ARG A 47 7.35 5.35 3.85
CA ARG A 47 5.95 5.35 3.38
C ARG A 47 5.42 3.95 3.09
N ILE A 48 6.28 2.94 3.06
CA ILE A 48 5.90 1.54 2.89
C ILE A 48 6.25 0.80 4.16
N PHE A 49 5.28 0.09 4.69
CA PHE A 49 5.36 -0.61 5.97
C PHE A 49 4.91 -2.06 5.80
N GLY A 50 5.63 -2.98 6.43
CA GLY A 50 5.14 -4.35 6.63
C GLY A 50 4.09 -4.36 7.73
N VAL A 51 2.99 -5.04 7.46
CA VAL A 51 1.90 -5.29 8.40
C VAL A 51 2.04 -6.70 8.97
N ASP A 52 2.08 -7.69 8.09
CA ASP A 52 2.30 -9.09 8.42
C ASP A 52 3.28 -9.70 7.40
N ALA A 53 3.55 -11.01 7.50
CA ALA A 53 4.44 -11.73 6.59
C ALA A 53 4.00 -11.63 5.11
N TYR A 54 2.70 -11.61 4.85
CA TYR A 54 2.11 -11.55 3.51
C TYR A 54 1.30 -10.29 3.24
N ALA A 55 1.41 -9.28 4.09
CA ALA A 55 0.70 -8.03 3.92
C ALA A 55 1.62 -6.82 4.13
N GLY A 56 1.51 -5.86 3.23
CA GLY A 56 2.21 -4.59 3.31
C GLY A 56 1.29 -3.43 2.97
N LEU A 57 1.56 -2.28 3.56
CA LEU A 57 0.75 -1.08 3.45
C LEU A 57 1.62 0.10 3.01
N ALA A 58 1.23 0.70 1.89
CA ALA A 58 1.81 1.97 1.45
C ALA A 58 0.87 3.12 1.84
N VAL A 59 1.47 4.21 2.29
CA VAL A 59 0.73 5.36 2.82
C VAL A 59 1.13 6.62 2.10
N THR A 60 0.13 7.42 1.73
CA THR A 60 0.31 8.77 1.17
C THR A 60 -0.49 9.78 1.98
N GLY A 61 -0.09 11.05 1.96
CA GLY A 61 -0.69 12.11 2.77
C GLY A 61 0.10 12.40 4.04
N LEU A 62 -0.59 12.67 5.15
CA LEU A 62 0.02 13.01 6.44
C LEU A 62 0.72 11.79 7.08
N PRO A 63 2.04 11.84 7.33
CA PRO A 63 2.79 10.67 7.80
C PRO A 63 2.35 10.15 9.17
N ALA A 64 1.93 11.04 10.07
CA ALA A 64 1.47 10.66 11.41
C ALA A 64 0.16 9.85 11.33
N ASP A 65 -0.79 10.30 10.52
CA ASP A 65 -2.06 9.63 10.29
C ASP A 65 -1.85 8.25 9.66
N GLY A 66 -0.98 8.21 8.66
CA GLY A 66 -0.64 6.96 8.02
C GLY A 66 0.01 5.93 8.96
N ARG A 67 0.89 6.37 9.86
CA ARG A 67 1.47 5.48 10.89
C ARG A 67 0.41 4.91 11.82
N GLN A 68 -0.59 5.72 12.17
CA GLN A 68 -1.70 5.27 13.01
C GLN A 68 -2.48 4.15 12.32
N ILE A 69 -2.78 4.30 11.02
CA ILE A 69 -3.46 3.27 10.24
C ILE A 69 -2.59 2.00 10.14
N VAL A 70 -1.28 2.15 9.94
CA VAL A 70 -0.34 1.01 9.91
C VAL A 70 -0.31 0.27 11.23
N ASN A 71 -0.25 0.98 12.36
CA ASN A 71 -0.28 0.35 13.68
C ASN A 71 -1.60 -0.41 13.89
N ARG A 72 -2.72 0.21 13.55
CA ARG A 72 -4.02 -0.46 13.59
C ARG A 72 -4.06 -1.72 12.71
N ALA A 73 -3.46 -1.69 11.53
CA ALA A 73 -3.38 -2.86 10.65
C ALA A 73 -2.61 -4.02 11.29
N ARG A 74 -1.51 -3.69 11.98
CA ARG A 74 -0.71 -4.69 12.70
C ARG A 74 -1.46 -5.30 13.88
N ASP A 75 -2.13 -4.44 14.66
CA ASP A 75 -2.95 -4.89 15.80
C ASP A 75 -4.09 -5.80 15.33
N GLU A 76 -4.78 -5.46 14.25
CA GLU A 76 -5.84 -6.29 13.68
C GLU A 76 -5.32 -7.64 13.17
N SER A 77 -4.16 -7.65 12.52
CA SER A 77 -3.54 -8.88 12.04
C SER A 77 -3.09 -9.78 13.21
N GLN A 78 -2.53 -9.19 14.26
CA GLN A 78 -2.11 -9.92 15.46
C GLN A 78 -3.32 -10.48 16.22
N ASN A 79 -4.31 -9.64 16.50
CA ASN A 79 -5.54 -10.03 17.20
C ASN A 79 -6.29 -11.16 16.46
N TYR A 80 -6.33 -11.08 15.13
CA TYR A 80 -6.93 -12.13 14.32
C TYR A 80 -6.21 -13.47 14.50
N ARG A 81 -4.87 -13.43 14.44
CA ARG A 81 -4.05 -14.64 14.64
C ARG A 81 -4.21 -15.24 16.04
N GLU A 82 -4.27 -14.42 17.07
CA GLU A 82 -4.47 -14.85 18.46
C GLU A 82 -5.84 -15.48 18.66
N THR A 83 -6.87 -14.94 17.98
CA THR A 83 -8.25 -15.41 18.14
C THR A 83 -8.56 -16.66 17.31
N TYR A 84 -8.10 -16.68 16.06
CA TYR A 84 -8.47 -17.72 15.09
C TYR A 84 -7.35 -18.73 14.81
N GLY A 85 -6.13 -18.50 15.31
CA GLY A 85 -4.96 -19.36 15.04
C GLY A 85 -4.44 -19.35 13.61
N SER A 86 -5.07 -18.57 12.72
CA SER A 86 -4.71 -18.43 11.31
C SER A 86 -4.40 -17.00 10.95
N ARG A 87 -3.82 -16.78 9.77
CA ARG A 87 -3.55 -15.42 9.28
C ARG A 87 -4.83 -14.75 8.80
N ILE A 88 -4.87 -13.45 8.94
CA ILE A 88 -6.02 -12.65 8.49
C ILE A 88 -6.10 -12.64 6.97
N VAL A 89 -7.29 -12.93 6.45
CA VAL A 89 -7.58 -12.85 5.00
C VAL A 89 -7.49 -11.41 4.53
N PRO A 90 -6.86 -11.13 3.38
CA PRO A 90 -6.66 -9.76 2.88
C PRO A 90 -7.94 -8.92 2.81
N SER A 91 -9.03 -9.49 2.34
CA SER A 91 -10.33 -8.81 2.24
C SER A 91 -10.89 -8.41 3.62
N VAL A 92 -10.70 -9.26 4.63
CA VAL A 92 -11.14 -8.99 6.00
C VAL A 92 -10.30 -7.87 6.61
N LEU A 93 -8.98 -7.90 6.41
CA LEU A 93 -8.09 -6.84 6.88
C LEU A 93 -8.44 -5.49 6.23
N ALA A 94 -8.64 -5.48 4.91
CA ALA A 94 -9.03 -4.29 4.17
C ALA A 94 -10.33 -3.67 4.69
N ASN A 95 -11.35 -4.51 4.90
CA ASN A 95 -12.65 -4.07 5.42
C ASN A 95 -12.57 -3.54 6.86
N ARG A 96 -11.81 -4.20 7.75
CA ARG A 96 -11.61 -3.72 9.12
C ARG A 96 -10.90 -2.38 9.17
N LEU A 97 -9.88 -2.19 8.32
CA LEU A 97 -9.20 -0.90 8.20
C LEU A 97 -10.11 0.18 7.62
N ALA A 98 -10.93 -0.14 6.63
CA ALA A 98 -11.90 0.78 6.06
C ALA A 98 -12.92 1.25 7.10
N LEU A 99 -13.46 0.32 7.89
CA LEU A 99 -14.37 0.64 9.00
C LEU A 99 -13.70 1.51 10.05
N TYR A 100 -12.45 1.22 10.40
CA TYR A 100 -11.69 2.04 11.34
C TYR A 100 -11.49 3.47 10.82
N VAL A 101 -11.11 3.65 9.56
CA VAL A 101 -10.96 4.97 8.94
C VAL A 101 -12.31 5.70 8.87
N HIS A 102 -13.38 4.99 8.48
CA HIS A 102 -14.73 5.54 8.41
C HIS A 102 -15.25 6.02 9.76
N TYR A 103 -14.92 5.33 10.86
CA TYR A 103 -15.28 5.75 12.22
C TYR A 103 -14.91 7.22 12.49
N PHE A 104 -13.73 7.65 12.04
CA PHE A 104 -13.26 9.03 12.25
C PHE A 104 -14.00 10.07 11.39
N THR A 105 -14.79 9.65 10.44
CA THR A 105 -15.62 10.57 9.63
C THR A 105 -17.01 10.79 10.21
N ILE A 106 -17.48 9.89 11.08
CA ILE A 106 -18.85 9.92 11.63
C ILE A 106 -18.95 10.81 12.85
N TYR A 107 -17.92 10.83 13.69
CA TYR A 107 -17.97 11.54 14.97
C TYR A 107 -17.47 12.97 14.82
N GLY A 108 -18.31 13.96 15.19
CA GLY A 108 -17.97 15.38 15.08
C GLY A 108 -16.83 15.86 16.00
N SER A 109 -16.48 15.07 17.04
CA SER A 109 -15.34 15.34 17.92
C SER A 109 -14.00 14.84 17.34
N LEU A 110 -14.02 14.08 16.26
CA LEU A 110 -12.84 13.53 15.57
C LEU A 110 -12.69 14.19 14.21
N ARG A 111 -11.46 14.26 13.73
CA ARG A 111 -11.19 14.64 12.36
C ARG A 111 -10.96 13.40 11.49
N PRO A 112 -11.35 13.41 10.23
CA PRO A 112 -10.95 12.37 9.28
C PRO A 112 -9.43 12.27 9.14
N PHE A 113 -8.95 11.09 8.77
CA PHE A 113 -7.54 10.90 8.42
C PHE A 113 -7.17 11.68 7.15
N GLY A 114 -6.05 12.38 7.18
CA GLY A 114 -5.48 13.07 6.01
C GLY A 114 -4.53 12.18 5.20
N SER A 115 -4.83 10.88 5.10
CA SER A 115 -3.97 9.90 4.42
C SER A 115 -4.79 8.82 3.73
N SER A 116 -4.36 8.45 2.52
CA SER A 116 -4.87 7.28 1.80
C SER A 116 -3.86 6.13 1.91
N CYS A 117 -4.36 4.92 1.94
CA CYS A 117 -3.55 3.72 2.09
C CYS A 117 -3.78 2.75 0.94
N ILE A 118 -2.71 2.08 0.51
CA ILE A 118 -2.74 0.99 -0.45
C ILE A 118 -2.26 -0.25 0.27
N LEU A 119 -3.17 -1.21 0.46
CA LEU A 119 -2.88 -2.51 1.04
C LEU A 119 -2.58 -3.50 -0.08
N ALA A 120 -1.39 -4.06 -0.06
CA ALA A 120 -0.98 -5.17 -0.92
C ALA A 120 -0.82 -6.41 -0.05
N ALA A 121 -1.48 -7.50 -0.41
CA ALA A 121 -1.43 -8.73 0.35
C ALA A 121 -1.49 -9.96 -0.54
N TYR A 122 -1.04 -11.08 0.00
CA TYR A 122 -1.16 -12.39 -0.61
C TYR A 122 -2.14 -13.23 0.21
N ASP A 123 -3.11 -13.80 -0.46
CA ASP A 123 -4.07 -14.71 0.13
C ASP A 123 -3.57 -16.15 -0.03
N GLU A 124 -3.36 -16.83 1.09
CA GLU A 124 -2.86 -18.21 1.09
C GLU A 124 -3.92 -19.21 0.63
N ASP A 125 -5.21 -18.93 0.87
CA ASP A 125 -6.30 -19.85 0.53
C ASP A 125 -6.57 -19.84 -0.97
N THR A 126 -6.62 -18.66 -1.58
CA THR A 126 -6.85 -18.50 -3.02
C THR A 126 -5.56 -18.48 -3.83
N GLN A 127 -4.39 -18.45 -3.17
CA GLN A 127 -3.06 -18.29 -3.78
C GLN A 127 -2.99 -17.09 -4.74
N ALA A 128 -3.70 -16.03 -4.39
CA ALA A 128 -3.83 -14.85 -5.23
C ALA A 128 -3.25 -13.60 -4.54
N HIS A 129 -2.61 -12.77 -5.33
CA HIS A 129 -2.20 -11.44 -4.90
C HIS A 129 -3.39 -10.50 -4.97
N GLU A 130 -3.57 -9.68 -3.94
CA GLU A 130 -4.66 -8.73 -3.83
C GLU A 130 -4.13 -7.33 -3.54
N LEU A 131 -4.80 -6.35 -4.11
CA LEU A 131 -4.48 -4.94 -3.96
C LEU A 131 -5.75 -4.17 -3.62
N TYR A 132 -5.75 -3.51 -2.48
CA TYR A 132 -6.85 -2.68 -2.01
C TYR A 132 -6.40 -1.25 -1.83
N MET A 133 -7.27 -0.31 -2.17
CA MET A 133 -7.09 1.10 -1.84
C MET A 133 -8.13 1.50 -0.82
N ILE A 134 -7.68 2.13 0.25
CA ILE A 134 -8.48 2.64 1.35
C ILE A 134 -8.36 4.17 1.36
N GLU A 135 -9.45 4.84 1.12
CA GLU A 135 -9.53 6.30 1.11
C GLU A 135 -9.88 6.87 2.49
N PRO A 136 -9.61 8.16 2.74
CA PRO A 136 -9.97 8.83 4.00
C PRO A 136 -11.46 8.80 4.33
N SER A 137 -12.33 8.60 3.34
CA SER A 137 -13.77 8.42 3.50
C SER A 137 -14.16 7.07 4.12
N GLY A 138 -13.21 6.11 4.15
CA GLY A 138 -13.48 4.73 4.51
C GLY A 138 -13.93 3.86 3.34
N GLN A 139 -13.94 4.40 2.11
CA GLN A 139 -14.15 3.58 0.91
C GLN A 139 -12.97 2.65 0.70
N CYS A 140 -13.27 1.38 0.43
CA CYS A 140 -12.27 0.36 0.18
C CYS A 140 -12.69 -0.48 -1.03
N PHE A 141 -11.86 -0.47 -2.07
CA PHE A 141 -12.09 -1.29 -3.26
C PHE A 141 -10.85 -2.10 -3.60
N ARG A 142 -11.08 -3.23 -4.26
CA ARG A 142 -10.06 -4.08 -4.82
C ARG A 142 -9.71 -3.61 -6.23
N TYR A 143 -8.41 -3.48 -6.52
CA TYR A 143 -7.91 -2.96 -7.79
C TYR A 143 -6.90 -3.90 -8.43
N PHE A 144 -6.78 -3.84 -9.75
CA PHE A 144 -5.61 -4.36 -10.47
C PHE A 144 -4.42 -3.39 -10.40
N GLY A 145 -4.69 -2.11 -10.36
CA GLY A 145 -3.72 -1.04 -10.16
C GLY A 145 -4.40 0.19 -9.61
N CYS A 146 -3.77 0.85 -8.66
CA CYS A 146 -4.27 2.07 -8.07
C CYS A 146 -3.13 3.07 -7.85
N THR A 147 -3.49 4.33 -7.80
CA THR A 147 -2.57 5.45 -7.58
C THR A 147 -3.15 6.37 -6.54
N ALA A 148 -2.31 6.92 -5.67
CA ALA A 148 -2.73 7.82 -4.61
C ALA A 148 -1.70 8.92 -4.37
N GLY A 149 -2.14 10.12 -4.04
CA GLY A 149 -1.29 11.27 -3.74
C GLY A 149 -1.41 12.40 -4.75
N LYS A 150 -0.50 13.38 -4.67
CA LYS A 150 -0.55 14.61 -5.48
C LYS A 150 -0.47 14.34 -6.99
N GLY A 151 0.36 13.37 -7.41
CA GLY A 151 0.52 12.98 -8.82
C GLY A 151 -0.40 11.84 -9.27
N ALA A 152 -1.44 11.49 -8.49
CA ALA A 152 -2.27 10.30 -8.75
C ALA A 152 -2.89 10.27 -10.14
N GLN A 153 -3.35 11.41 -10.67
CA GLN A 153 -4.01 11.47 -11.97
C GLN A 153 -3.04 11.17 -13.13
N ALA A 154 -1.85 11.74 -13.09
CA ALA A 154 -0.83 11.45 -14.09
C ALA A 154 -0.38 9.98 -14.03
N ALA A 155 -0.09 9.49 -12.83
CA ALA A 155 0.29 8.11 -12.60
C ALA A 155 -0.83 7.12 -13.01
N LYS A 156 -2.10 7.46 -12.79
CA LYS A 156 -3.25 6.66 -13.23
C LYS A 156 -3.26 6.45 -14.73
N THR A 157 -3.09 7.52 -15.48
CA THR A 157 -3.04 7.46 -16.95
C THR A 157 -1.92 6.55 -17.45
N GLU A 158 -0.75 6.61 -16.84
CA GLU A 158 0.39 5.75 -17.23
C GLU A 158 0.16 4.28 -16.83
N VAL A 159 -0.39 4.03 -15.63
CA VAL A 159 -0.76 2.68 -15.20
C VAL A 159 -1.81 2.08 -16.13
N GLU A 160 -2.82 2.84 -16.55
CA GLU A 160 -3.83 2.40 -17.52
C GLU A 160 -3.21 2.07 -18.89
N LYS A 161 -2.24 2.84 -19.35
CA LYS A 161 -1.49 2.54 -20.59
C LYS A 161 -0.69 1.23 -20.46
N ILE A 162 -0.10 0.96 -19.32
CA ILE A 162 0.63 -0.29 -19.08
C ILE A 162 -0.33 -1.48 -19.16
N PHE A 163 -1.49 -1.40 -18.48
CA PHE A 163 -2.50 -2.45 -18.53
C PHE A 163 -3.08 -2.68 -19.94
N SER A 164 -3.26 -1.62 -20.73
CA SER A 164 -3.74 -1.76 -22.10
C SER A 164 -2.73 -2.41 -23.04
N LYS A 165 -1.43 -2.27 -22.76
CA LYS A 165 -0.35 -2.89 -23.55
C LYS A 165 -0.10 -4.35 -23.18
N ALA A 166 -0.20 -4.69 -21.90
CA ALA A 166 0.12 -6.02 -21.39
C ALA A 166 -0.76 -6.38 -20.18
N SER A 167 -1.73 -7.26 -20.38
CA SER A 167 -2.60 -7.75 -19.31
C SER A 167 -1.88 -8.66 -18.30
N ASN A 168 -0.72 -9.24 -18.67
CA ASN A 168 0.04 -10.22 -17.88
C ASN A 168 1.51 -9.80 -17.72
N ILE A 169 1.76 -8.59 -17.23
CA ILE A 169 3.10 -8.09 -16.98
C ILE A 169 3.73 -8.79 -15.76
N THR A 170 5.04 -9.07 -15.84
CA THR A 170 5.82 -9.58 -14.69
C THR A 170 6.18 -8.44 -13.74
N CYS A 171 6.44 -8.73 -12.45
CA CYS A 171 6.88 -7.73 -11.49
C CYS A 171 8.16 -7.01 -11.93
N ARG A 172 9.08 -7.72 -12.58
CA ARG A 172 10.34 -7.14 -13.06
C ARG A 172 10.10 -6.10 -14.16
N GLU A 173 9.27 -6.41 -15.13
CA GLU A 173 8.89 -5.49 -16.21
C GLU A 173 8.11 -4.28 -15.65
N ALA A 174 7.17 -4.54 -14.73
CA ALA A 174 6.41 -3.50 -14.08
C ALA A 174 7.28 -2.48 -13.33
N VAL A 175 8.37 -2.94 -12.68
CA VAL A 175 9.34 -2.05 -12.02
C VAL A 175 10.00 -1.11 -13.03
N PHE A 176 10.43 -1.64 -14.19
CA PHE A 176 11.04 -0.80 -15.22
C PHE A 176 10.07 0.22 -15.81
N GLU A 177 8.83 -0.16 -16.04
CA GLU A 177 7.81 0.76 -16.55
C GLU A 177 7.43 1.83 -15.51
N LEU A 178 7.25 1.45 -14.25
CA LEU A 178 6.99 2.40 -13.16
C LEU A 178 8.17 3.33 -12.86
N ALA A 179 9.42 2.89 -13.15
CA ALA A 179 10.60 3.73 -13.00
C ALA A 179 10.71 4.84 -14.06
N LYS A 180 10.01 4.70 -15.17
CA LYS A 180 9.99 5.70 -16.26
C LYS A 180 8.95 6.81 -16.04
N MET A 181 8.05 6.62 -15.07
CA MET A 181 7.02 7.59 -14.70
C MET A 181 7.58 8.70 -13.82
#